data_f949e005fcabb9bb5cfefd89b82b900d
#
_entry.id   f949e005fcabb9bb5cfefd89b82b900d
#
_cell.length_a   1.000
_cell.length_b   1.000
_cell.length_c   1.000
_cell.angle_alpha   90.00
_cell.angle_beta   90.00
_cell.angle_gamma   90.00
#
_symmetry.space_group_name_H-M   'P 1'
#
loop_
_entity.id
_entity.type
_entity.pdbx_description
1 polymer ?
#
loop_
_entity_poly.entity_id
_entity_poly.type
_entity_poly.pdbx_seq_one_letter_code
_entity_poly.pdbx_strand_id
1 'polypeptide(L)'
;MSSKLKQVTDLDLRLLRSFAEIVDRGGFAAAQAALNISQSVLSEHLKTLEIRLGYVLCKRGPGGFKMLPEGERVYKAAKQLFLAVDEFKADIGEIGDEMSGEVVIAIEDEIITNPACRLPEALQMFGERVGRRVRLRVESMVGYQAISHVADGSAHLGISVSDVRARDVATQHLFDEVAELYCGQGHPLFDVPDHEISEAQLAAHPYSSRGHLESRDVSLFTREFRAGDVGLGAQAQLALILSGRNLGYVPVHATTPLVARGRIRSVRPDITRRVVPIQVISRDTGPHGKLIALLRSCVVMAHSTASMHAGGAPAPASTG
;
A
#
# COMPACT_ATOMS: atom_id res chain seq x y z
N MET A 1 -10.26 -28.21 -15.74
CA MET A 1 -10.40 -27.81 -17.16
C MET A 1 -9.05 -27.25 -17.60
N SER A 2 -8.46 -27.80 -18.64
CA SER A 2 -7.17 -27.33 -19.15
C SER A 2 -7.35 -25.98 -19.85
N SER A 3 -6.46 -25.03 -19.60
CA SER A 3 -6.43 -23.74 -20.31
C SER A 3 -6.41 -23.97 -21.82
N LYS A 4 -7.27 -23.29 -22.59
CA LYS A 4 -7.28 -23.35 -24.05
C LYS A 4 -6.07 -22.61 -24.66
N LEU A 5 -5.39 -21.78 -23.87
CA LEU A 5 -4.21 -21.02 -24.30
C LEU A 5 -2.99 -21.94 -24.35
N LYS A 6 -2.66 -22.46 -25.52
CA LYS A 6 -1.46 -23.31 -25.72
C LYS A 6 -0.19 -22.52 -26.00
N GLN A 7 -0.32 -21.27 -26.45
CA GLN A 7 0.78 -20.39 -26.80
C GLN A 7 0.34 -18.94 -26.61
N VAL A 8 1.21 -18.12 -26.03
CA VAL A 8 0.99 -16.66 -25.93
C VAL A 8 1.54 -15.99 -27.19
N THR A 9 0.72 -15.17 -27.81
CA THR A 9 1.02 -14.44 -29.05
C THR A 9 0.93 -12.93 -28.82
N ASP A 10 1.37 -12.11 -29.76
CA ASP A 10 1.24 -10.64 -29.71
C ASP A 10 -0.23 -10.19 -29.56
N LEU A 11 -1.16 -10.94 -30.15
CA LEU A 11 -2.58 -10.69 -29.96
C LEU A 11 -2.98 -10.83 -28.49
N ASP A 12 -2.52 -11.90 -27.82
CA ASP A 12 -2.85 -12.13 -26.42
C ASP A 12 -2.29 -11.02 -25.52
N LEU A 13 -1.10 -10.55 -25.78
CA LEU A 13 -0.50 -9.43 -25.04
C LEU A 13 -1.35 -8.15 -25.20
N ARG A 14 -1.84 -7.87 -26.41
CA ARG A 14 -2.71 -6.72 -26.67
C ARG A 14 -4.05 -6.84 -25.96
N LEU A 15 -4.66 -8.04 -26.00
CA LEU A 15 -5.93 -8.33 -25.34
C LEU A 15 -5.80 -8.22 -23.81
N LEU A 16 -4.72 -8.77 -23.24
CA LEU A 16 -4.42 -8.67 -21.81
C LEU A 16 -4.20 -7.22 -21.37
N ARG A 17 -3.51 -6.41 -22.18
CA ARG A 17 -3.35 -4.96 -21.90
C ARG A 17 -4.71 -4.24 -21.88
N SER A 18 -5.55 -4.51 -22.86
CA SER A 18 -6.90 -3.93 -22.88
C SER A 18 -7.71 -4.33 -21.65
N PHE A 19 -7.62 -5.59 -21.23
CA PHE A 19 -8.29 -6.08 -20.04
C PHE A 19 -7.74 -5.43 -18.76
N ALA A 20 -6.41 -5.37 -18.60
CA ALA A 20 -5.78 -4.72 -17.46
C ALA A 20 -6.21 -3.24 -17.35
N GLU A 21 -6.22 -2.50 -18.45
CA GLU A 21 -6.65 -1.10 -18.46
C GLU A 21 -8.13 -0.92 -18.12
N ILE A 22 -9.02 -1.84 -18.54
CA ILE A 22 -10.43 -1.82 -18.12
C ILE A 22 -10.55 -1.98 -16.59
N VAL A 23 -9.75 -2.85 -16.00
CA VAL A 23 -9.73 -3.08 -14.55
C VAL A 23 -9.15 -1.88 -13.82
N ASP A 24 -7.96 -1.40 -14.22
CA ASP A 24 -7.25 -0.27 -13.61
C ASP A 24 -8.09 1.02 -13.61
N ARG A 25 -8.90 1.22 -14.65
CA ARG A 25 -9.80 2.40 -14.78
C ARG A 25 -11.19 2.19 -14.20
N GLY A 26 -11.49 1.01 -13.67
CA GLY A 26 -12.81 0.70 -13.11
C GLY A 26 -13.91 0.54 -14.14
N GLY A 27 -13.59 0.41 -15.45
CA GLY A 27 -14.58 0.16 -16.49
C GLY A 27 -14.20 0.61 -17.91
N PHE A 28 -15.08 0.29 -18.83
CA PHE A 28 -14.85 0.44 -20.28
C PHE A 28 -14.74 1.91 -20.74
N ALA A 29 -15.58 2.80 -20.20
CA ALA A 29 -15.60 4.20 -20.63
C ALA A 29 -14.28 4.92 -20.31
N ALA A 30 -13.73 4.72 -19.11
CA ALA A 30 -12.47 5.33 -18.73
C ALA A 30 -11.28 4.68 -19.46
N ALA A 31 -11.31 3.35 -19.68
CA ALA A 31 -10.29 2.65 -20.45
C ALA A 31 -10.28 3.07 -21.94
N GLN A 32 -11.46 3.36 -22.52
CA GLN A 32 -11.58 3.89 -23.88
C GLN A 32 -10.78 5.18 -24.05
N ALA A 33 -10.92 6.11 -23.11
CA ALA A 33 -10.20 7.38 -23.16
C ALA A 33 -8.68 7.17 -23.04
N ALA A 34 -8.26 6.26 -22.16
CA ALA A 34 -6.84 5.99 -21.93
C ALA A 34 -6.14 5.29 -23.09
N LEU A 35 -6.81 4.33 -23.72
CA LEU A 35 -6.26 3.57 -24.85
C LEU A 35 -6.51 4.20 -26.22
N ASN A 36 -7.34 5.24 -26.29
CA ASN A 36 -7.77 5.88 -27.53
C ASN A 36 -8.38 4.90 -28.57
N ILE A 37 -9.18 3.95 -28.09
CA ILE A 37 -9.92 2.99 -28.91
C ILE A 37 -11.40 2.99 -28.53
N SER A 38 -12.26 2.59 -29.47
CA SER A 38 -13.73 2.61 -29.22
C SER A 38 -14.14 1.56 -28.17
N GLN A 39 -15.25 1.83 -27.49
CA GLN A 39 -15.83 0.87 -26.52
C GLN A 39 -16.21 -0.46 -27.16
N SER A 40 -16.63 -0.45 -28.45
CA SER A 40 -16.90 -1.66 -29.21
C SER A 40 -15.65 -2.52 -29.39
N VAL A 41 -14.54 -1.91 -29.74
CA VAL A 41 -13.23 -2.59 -29.85
C VAL A 41 -12.77 -3.16 -28.52
N LEU A 42 -12.88 -2.40 -27.41
CA LEU A 42 -12.59 -2.92 -26.06
C LEU A 42 -13.47 -4.12 -25.71
N SER A 43 -14.73 -4.06 -26.09
CA SER A 43 -15.68 -5.14 -25.85
C SER A 43 -15.34 -6.40 -26.65
N GLU A 44 -14.88 -6.23 -27.88
CA GLU A 44 -14.40 -7.33 -28.72
C GLU A 44 -13.09 -7.92 -28.21
N HIS A 45 -12.15 -7.06 -27.77
CA HIS A 45 -10.90 -7.50 -27.14
C HIS A 45 -11.17 -8.40 -25.93
N LEU A 46 -12.06 -7.95 -25.02
CA LEU A 46 -12.40 -8.76 -23.85
C LEU A 46 -13.07 -10.08 -24.24
N LYS A 47 -14.05 -10.05 -25.14
CA LYS A 47 -14.74 -11.27 -25.61
C LYS A 47 -13.76 -12.25 -26.25
N THR A 48 -12.83 -11.76 -27.06
CA THR A 48 -11.80 -12.58 -27.70
C THR A 48 -10.86 -13.18 -26.65
N LEU A 49 -10.45 -12.40 -25.65
CA LEU A 49 -9.62 -12.89 -24.54
C LEU A 49 -10.32 -14.00 -23.76
N GLU A 50 -11.59 -13.81 -23.41
CA GLU A 50 -12.40 -14.79 -22.69
C GLU A 50 -12.55 -16.10 -23.47
N ILE A 51 -12.76 -16.03 -24.80
CA ILE A 51 -12.84 -17.19 -25.68
C ILE A 51 -11.49 -17.94 -25.70
N ARG A 52 -10.38 -17.22 -25.82
CA ARG A 52 -9.04 -17.80 -25.89
C ARG A 52 -8.61 -18.45 -24.56
N LEU A 53 -8.93 -17.81 -23.45
CA LEU A 53 -8.67 -18.34 -22.11
C LEU A 53 -9.65 -19.47 -21.72
N GLY A 54 -10.89 -19.42 -22.23
CA GLY A 54 -11.96 -20.33 -21.88
C GLY A 54 -12.67 -19.99 -20.57
N TYR A 55 -12.55 -18.77 -20.10
CA TYR A 55 -13.16 -18.26 -18.87
C TYR A 55 -13.83 -16.92 -19.11
N VAL A 56 -14.93 -16.65 -18.39
CA VAL A 56 -15.54 -15.31 -18.30
C VAL A 56 -14.79 -14.55 -17.21
N LEU A 57 -14.30 -13.36 -17.53
CA LEU A 57 -13.44 -12.59 -16.64
C LEU A 57 -14.21 -11.53 -15.85
N CYS A 58 -15.30 -10.99 -16.44
CA CYS A 58 -16.12 -9.99 -15.77
C CYS A 58 -17.58 -10.07 -16.18
N LYS A 59 -18.48 -9.51 -15.36
CA LYS A 59 -19.88 -9.27 -15.67
C LYS A 59 -20.09 -7.79 -15.98
N ARG A 60 -20.98 -7.53 -16.93
CA ARG A 60 -21.48 -6.19 -17.31
C ARG A 60 -22.98 -6.15 -17.06
N GLY A 61 -23.48 -5.03 -16.60
CA GLY A 61 -24.91 -4.87 -16.37
C GLY A 61 -25.26 -3.45 -15.92
N PRO A 62 -26.54 -3.19 -15.58
CA PRO A 62 -26.98 -1.90 -15.06
C PRO A 62 -26.20 -1.46 -13.80
N GLY A 63 -25.61 -2.41 -13.05
CA GLY A 63 -24.75 -2.17 -11.90
C GLY A 63 -23.27 -1.91 -12.23
N GLY A 64 -22.90 -1.73 -13.52
CA GLY A 64 -21.55 -1.42 -13.95
C GLY A 64 -20.67 -2.64 -14.24
N PHE A 65 -19.36 -2.44 -14.12
CA PHE A 65 -18.32 -3.45 -14.30
C PHE A 65 -18.09 -4.21 -12.99
N LYS A 66 -18.16 -5.54 -13.03
CA LYS A 66 -17.83 -6.39 -11.87
C LYS A 66 -16.88 -7.50 -12.30
N MET A 67 -15.68 -7.53 -11.72
CA MET A 67 -14.68 -8.57 -11.95
C MET A 67 -15.13 -9.88 -11.30
N LEU A 68 -14.81 -11.01 -11.95
CA LEU A 68 -15.02 -12.36 -11.42
C LEU A 68 -13.71 -12.93 -10.84
N PRO A 69 -13.74 -13.97 -10.00
CA PRO A 69 -12.52 -14.56 -9.43
C PRO A 69 -11.51 -15.02 -10.49
N GLU A 70 -11.98 -15.53 -11.63
CA GLU A 70 -11.13 -15.89 -12.77
C GLU A 70 -10.48 -14.64 -13.38
N GLY A 71 -11.23 -13.54 -13.47
CA GLY A 71 -10.74 -12.24 -13.92
C GLY A 71 -9.65 -11.68 -13.01
N GLU A 72 -9.82 -11.77 -11.71
CA GLU A 72 -8.81 -11.34 -10.74
C GLU A 72 -7.49 -12.10 -10.91
N ARG A 73 -7.57 -13.43 -11.12
CA ARG A 73 -6.38 -14.27 -11.35
C ARG A 73 -5.68 -13.92 -12.66
N VAL A 74 -6.45 -13.73 -13.75
CA VAL A 74 -5.92 -13.35 -15.05
C VAL A 74 -5.32 -11.94 -14.99
N TYR A 75 -5.96 -10.99 -14.31
CA TYR A 75 -5.46 -9.64 -14.12
C TYR A 75 -4.11 -9.64 -13.40
N LYS A 76 -3.99 -10.36 -12.28
CA LYS A 76 -2.72 -10.50 -11.54
C LYS A 76 -1.62 -11.10 -12.42
N ALA A 77 -1.92 -12.19 -13.13
CA ALA A 77 -0.96 -12.81 -14.03
C ALA A 77 -0.54 -11.88 -15.19
N ALA A 78 -1.47 -11.09 -15.73
CA ALA A 78 -1.16 -10.10 -16.76
C ALA A 78 -0.26 -8.97 -16.23
N LYS A 79 -0.52 -8.48 -15.04
CA LYS A 79 0.34 -7.45 -14.38
C LYS A 79 1.76 -7.97 -14.18
N GLN A 80 1.93 -9.21 -13.70
CA GLN A 80 3.24 -9.85 -13.57
C GLN A 80 3.98 -9.98 -14.90
N LEU A 81 3.26 -10.41 -15.94
CA LEU A 81 3.84 -10.53 -17.28
C LEU A 81 4.32 -9.18 -17.83
N PHE A 82 3.50 -8.11 -17.68
CA PHE A 82 3.88 -6.79 -18.16
C PHE A 82 5.05 -6.21 -17.36
N LEU A 83 5.08 -6.44 -16.06
CA LEU A 83 6.23 -6.05 -15.24
C LEU A 83 7.51 -6.74 -15.71
N ALA A 84 7.48 -8.05 -15.95
CA ALA A 84 8.63 -8.79 -16.46
C ALA A 84 9.07 -8.30 -17.86
N VAL A 85 8.13 -7.91 -18.71
CA VAL A 85 8.44 -7.29 -20.02
C VAL A 85 9.10 -5.93 -19.85
N ASP A 86 8.66 -5.13 -18.90
CA ASP A 86 9.24 -3.80 -18.64
C ASP A 86 10.61 -3.92 -17.93
N GLU A 87 10.79 -4.90 -17.03
CA GLU A 87 12.11 -5.28 -16.51
C GLU A 87 13.08 -5.69 -17.64
N PHE A 88 12.63 -6.56 -18.54
CA PHE A 88 13.43 -6.97 -19.71
C PHE A 88 13.85 -5.78 -20.60
N LYS A 89 12.92 -4.84 -20.85
CA LYS A 89 13.25 -3.63 -21.63
C LYS A 89 14.27 -2.75 -20.91
N ALA A 90 14.16 -2.63 -19.59
CA ALA A 90 15.12 -1.89 -18.79
C ALA A 90 16.51 -2.54 -18.86
N ASP A 91 16.59 -3.87 -18.74
CA ASP A 91 17.85 -4.63 -18.84
C ASP A 91 18.49 -4.49 -20.22
N ILE A 92 17.70 -4.52 -21.30
CA ILE A 92 18.22 -4.29 -22.67
C ILE A 92 18.65 -2.83 -22.87
N GLY A 93 17.91 -1.87 -22.30
CA GLY A 93 18.30 -0.45 -22.32
C GLY A 93 19.65 -0.18 -21.65
N GLU A 94 19.98 -0.95 -20.61
CA GLU A 94 21.28 -0.89 -19.93
C GLU A 94 22.47 -1.30 -20.82
N ILE A 95 22.27 -2.16 -21.82
CA ILE A 95 23.33 -2.52 -22.80
C ILE A 95 23.76 -1.29 -23.62
N GLY A 96 22.83 -0.32 -23.78
CA GLY A 96 23.08 0.96 -24.48
C GLY A 96 23.46 2.14 -23.58
N ASP A 97 23.74 1.91 -22.28
CA ASP A 97 23.99 2.96 -21.28
C ASP A 97 22.78 3.90 -21.02
N GLU A 98 21.57 3.47 -21.38
CA GLU A 98 20.33 4.24 -21.27
C GLU A 98 19.34 3.56 -20.33
N MET A 99 19.36 3.91 -19.04
CA MET A 99 18.31 3.49 -18.11
C MET A 99 16.96 4.10 -18.51
N SER A 100 16.00 3.25 -18.85
CA SER A 100 14.63 3.66 -19.22
C SER A 100 13.61 2.64 -18.76
N GLY A 101 12.37 3.06 -18.53
CA GLY A 101 11.28 2.17 -18.12
C GLY A 101 10.35 2.79 -17.08
N GLU A 102 9.44 1.99 -16.55
CA GLU A 102 8.56 2.39 -15.46
C GLU A 102 8.92 1.60 -14.19
N VAL A 103 9.04 2.30 -13.05
CA VAL A 103 9.22 1.69 -11.73
C VAL A 103 7.98 1.95 -10.90
N VAL A 104 7.35 0.89 -10.41
CA VAL A 104 6.15 0.93 -9.57
C VAL A 104 6.54 0.76 -8.11
N ILE A 105 6.11 1.69 -7.28
CA ILE A 105 6.36 1.70 -5.83
C ILE A 105 5.00 1.65 -5.13
N ALA A 106 4.77 0.64 -4.29
CA ALA A 106 3.61 0.54 -3.43
C ALA A 106 3.94 1.10 -2.04
N ILE A 107 3.20 2.08 -1.58
CA ILE A 107 3.41 2.68 -0.26
C ILE A 107 2.17 2.54 0.61
N GLU A 108 2.38 2.39 1.91
CA GLU A 108 1.28 2.47 2.86
C GLU A 108 0.65 3.86 2.87
N ASP A 109 -0.67 3.91 3.04
CA ASP A 109 -1.39 5.17 3.15
C ASP A 109 -0.91 5.99 4.36
N GLU A 110 -0.93 7.32 4.24
CA GLU A 110 -0.47 8.30 5.23
C GLU A 110 1.04 8.31 5.54
N ILE A 111 1.84 7.35 5.04
CA ILE A 111 3.26 7.21 5.40
C ILE A 111 4.09 8.48 5.10
N ILE A 112 3.71 9.25 4.08
CA ILE A 112 4.43 10.46 3.65
C ILE A 112 4.35 11.58 4.69
N THR A 113 3.31 11.61 5.52
CA THR A 113 3.18 12.61 6.58
C THR A 113 4.00 12.27 7.82
N ASN A 114 4.61 11.08 7.88
CA ASN A 114 5.52 10.70 8.95
C ASN A 114 6.84 11.47 8.82
N PRO A 115 7.28 12.24 9.85
CA PRO A 115 8.52 13.01 9.79
C PRO A 115 9.79 12.16 9.65
N ALA A 116 9.72 10.86 9.94
CA ALA A 116 10.82 9.91 9.71
C ALA A 116 10.86 9.35 8.28
N CYS A 117 9.80 9.54 7.49
CA CYS A 117 9.76 9.09 6.09
C CYS A 117 10.64 9.99 5.22
N ARG A 118 11.61 9.38 4.54
CA ARG A 118 12.55 10.04 3.61
C ARG A 118 12.34 9.59 2.18
N LEU A 119 11.15 9.12 1.85
CA LEU A 119 10.84 8.72 0.48
C LEU A 119 10.98 9.86 -0.52
N PRO A 120 10.53 11.11 -0.26
CA PRO A 120 10.72 12.21 -1.19
C PRO A 120 12.20 12.45 -1.53
N GLU A 121 13.08 12.44 -0.54
CA GLU A 121 14.52 12.60 -0.72
C GLU A 121 15.14 11.42 -1.49
N ALA A 122 14.68 10.20 -1.21
CA ALA A 122 15.10 9.01 -1.95
C ALA A 122 14.71 9.09 -3.43
N LEU A 123 13.50 9.55 -3.74
CA LEU A 123 13.02 9.74 -5.12
C LEU A 123 13.79 10.85 -5.84
N GLN A 124 14.16 11.93 -5.14
CA GLN A 124 15.02 12.97 -5.68
C GLN A 124 16.41 12.40 -6.03
N MET A 125 17.07 11.72 -5.08
CA MET A 125 18.37 11.07 -5.30
C MET A 125 18.35 10.07 -6.46
N PHE A 126 17.25 9.32 -6.60
CA PHE A 126 17.05 8.40 -7.69
C PHE A 126 16.90 9.14 -9.02
N GLY A 127 16.04 10.17 -9.08
CA GLY A 127 15.81 10.98 -10.27
C GLY A 127 17.05 11.67 -10.80
N GLU A 128 17.94 12.14 -9.92
CA GLU A 128 19.24 12.73 -10.28
C GLU A 128 20.16 11.72 -11.00
N ARG A 129 20.05 10.42 -10.68
CA ARG A 129 20.87 9.36 -11.26
C ARG A 129 20.33 8.81 -12.57
N VAL A 130 19.00 8.72 -12.71
CA VAL A 130 18.38 8.07 -13.89
C VAL A 130 17.80 9.07 -14.90
N GLY A 131 17.67 10.34 -14.53
CA GLY A 131 17.09 11.36 -15.39
C GLY A 131 15.59 11.16 -15.66
N ARG A 132 15.06 11.82 -16.70
CA ARG A 132 13.62 11.82 -17.03
C ARG A 132 13.15 10.64 -17.88
N ARG A 133 14.03 9.73 -18.27
CA ARG A 133 13.69 8.56 -19.09
C ARG A 133 13.04 7.45 -18.28
N VAL A 134 13.18 7.48 -16.95
CA VAL A 134 12.53 6.56 -16.03
C VAL A 134 11.27 7.21 -15.48
N ARG A 135 10.15 6.52 -15.65
CA ARG A 135 8.87 6.91 -15.08
C ARG A 135 8.70 6.25 -13.72
N LEU A 136 8.33 7.04 -12.72
CA LEU A 136 7.92 6.53 -11.42
C LEU A 136 6.40 6.50 -11.33
N ARG A 137 5.86 5.37 -10.86
CA ARG A 137 4.46 5.22 -10.47
C ARG A 137 4.41 4.86 -9.00
N VAL A 138 3.85 5.75 -8.18
CA VAL A 138 3.69 5.55 -6.74
C VAL A 138 2.21 5.29 -6.48
N GLU A 139 1.92 4.16 -5.87
CA GLU A 139 0.56 3.73 -5.54
C GLU A 139 0.42 3.68 -4.00
N SER A 140 -0.53 4.45 -3.46
CA SER A 140 -0.86 4.42 -2.04
C SER A 140 -1.94 3.37 -1.78
N MET A 141 -1.73 2.54 -0.77
CA MET A 141 -2.62 1.43 -0.45
C MET A 141 -2.54 1.01 1.02
N VAL A 142 -3.41 0.13 1.46
CA VAL A 142 -3.36 -0.44 2.82
C VAL A 142 -2.16 -1.39 2.92
N GLY A 143 -1.44 -1.36 4.04
CA GLY A 143 -0.13 -1.99 4.20
C GLY A 143 0.02 -3.42 3.69
N TYR A 144 -0.92 -4.32 4.00
CA TYR A 144 -0.85 -5.71 3.51
C TYR A 144 -0.94 -5.83 1.97
N GLN A 145 -1.56 -4.85 1.30
CA GLN A 145 -1.65 -4.82 -0.16
C GLN A 145 -0.28 -4.50 -0.77
N ALA A 146 0.52 -3.62 -0.15
CA ALA A 146 1.87 -3.33 -0.61
C ALA A 146 2.74 -4.60 -0.65
N ILE A 147 2.67 -5.42 0.40
CA ILE A 147 3.37 -6.72 0.43
C ILE A 147 2.88 -7.64 -0.68
N SER A 148 1.56 -7.74 -0.86
CA SER A 148 0.97 -8.59 -1.89
C SER A 148 1.37 -8.16 -3.30
N HIS A 149 1.40 -6.84 -3.57
CA HIS A 149 1.79 -6.28 -4.87
C HIS A 149 3.27 -6.49 -5.19
N VAL A 150 4.15 -6.49 -4.18
CA VAL A 150 5.55 -6.85 -4.38
C VAL A 150 5.70 -8.36 -4.59
N ALA A 151 5.02 -9.18 -3.79
CA ALA A 151 5.11 -10.63 -3.89
C ALA A 151 4.56 -11.16 -5.22
N ASP A 152 3.46 -10.60 -5.73
CA ASP A 152 2.87 -10.97 -7.00
C ASP A 152 3.48 -10.25 -8.20
N GLY A 153 4.44 -9.33 -7.97
CA GLY A 153 5.15 -8.62 -9.02
C GLY A 153 4.35 -7.49 -9.66
N SER A 154 3.26 -7.01 -9.10
CA SER A 154 2.57 -5.80 -9.57
C SER A 154 3.24 -4.50 -9.12
N ALA A 155 4.11 -4.58 -8.11
CA ALA A 155 5.01 -3.50 -7.72
C ALA A 155 6.44 -4.01 -7.62
N HIS A 156 7.40 -3.13 -7.91
CA HIS A 156 8.83 -3.43 -7.83
C HIS A 156 9.36 -3.28 -6.41
N LEU A 157 8.86 -2.28 -5.69
CA LEU A 157 9.26 -1.95 -4.33
C LEU A 157 8.02 -1.65 -3.49
N GLY A 158 8.03 -2.05 -2.23
CA GLY A 158 7.02 -1.68 -1.24
C GLY A 158 7.64 -0.90 -0.09
N ILE A 159 6.90 0.05 0.50
CA ILE A 159 7.23 0.68 1.78
C ILE A 159 6.01 0.59 2.68
N SER A 160 6.07 -0.26 3.68
CA SER A 160 4.93 -0.55 4.54
C SER A 160 5.34 -1.26 5.82
N VAL A 161 4.39 -1.40 6.72
CA VAL A 161 4.48 -2.36 7.82
C VAL A 161 4.64 -3.76 7.25
N SER A 162 5.67 -4.47 7.63
CA SER A 162 5.85 -5.87 7.26
C SER A 162 5.98 -6.72 8.51
N ASP A 163 4.91 -7.41 8.80
CA ASP A 163 4.86 -8.44 9.83
C ASP A 163 4.60 -9.83 9.21
N VAL A 164 4.45 -9.86 7.89
CA VAL A 164 4.21 -11.08 7.11
C VAL A 164 5.49 -11.53 6.44
N ARG A 165 5.96 -12.71 6.81
CA ARG A 165 6.93 -13.45 6.00
C ARG A 165 6.20 -14.00 4.77
N ALA A 166 6.11 -13.21 3.71
CA ALA A 166 5.74 -13.73 2.40
C ALA A 166 6.95 -14.52 1.86
N ARG A 167 6.69 -15.65 1.21
CA ARG A 167 7.76 -16.38 0.49
C ARG A 167 8.27 -15.47 -0.63
N ASP A 168 9.59 -15.50 -0.85
CA ASP A 168 10.26 -14.77 -1.93
C ASP A 168 10.23 -13.23 -1.81
N VAL A 169 10.03 -12.70 -0.59
CA VAL A 169 10.04 -11.28 -0.30
C VAL A 169 11.08 -10.97 0.79
N ALA A 170 12.04 -10.12 0.45
CA ALA A 170 13.01 -9.55 1.38
C ALA A 170 12.49 -8.24 1.97
N THR A 171 12.75 -8.03 3.24
CA THR A 171 12.39 -6.80 3.95
C THR A 171 13.60 -6.21 4.64
N GLN A 172 13.68 -4.88 4.71
CA GLN A 172 14.69 -4.15 5.45
C GLN A 172 14.06 -2.98 6.19
N HIS A 173 14.36 -2.86 7.49
CA HIS A 173 13.87 -1.77 8.33
C HIS A 173 14.32 -0.40 7.79
N LEU A 174 13.41 0.58 7.83
CA LEU A 174 13.67 1.98 7.48
C LEU A 174 13.55 2.89 8.70
N PHE A 175 12.40 2.86 9.37
CA PHE A 175 12.11 3.65 10.57
C PHE A 175 10.93 3.05 11.33
N ASP A 176 10.70 3.55 12.55
CA ASP A 176 9.59 3.15 13.39
C ASP A 176 8.47 4.18 13.34
N GLU A 177 7.24 3.69 13.21
CA GLU A 177 6.04 4.49 13.28
C GLU A 177 5.37 4.30 14.64
N VAL A 178 4.94 5.40 15.25
CA VAL A 178 4.17 5.36 16.50
C VAL A 178 2.70 5.50 16.19
N ALA A 179 1.90 4.53 16.62
CA ALA A 179 0.44 4.55 16.59
C ALA A 179 -0.13 4.54 18.01
N GLU A 180 -1.24 5.24 18.20
CA GLU A 180 -1.96 5.29 19.47
C GLU A 180 -3.45 5.01 19.26
N LEU A 181 -4.13 4.64 20.32
CA LEU A 181 -5.58 4.46 20.33
C LEU A 181 -6.26 5.82 20.52
N TYR A 182 -7.20 6.15 19.65
CA TYR A 182 -7.92 7.43 19.69
C TYR A 182 -9.41 7.25 19.85
N CYS A 183 -10.04 8.28 20.46
CA CYS A 183 -11.48 8.51 20.40
C CYS A 183 -11.79 9.93 19.96
N GLY A 184 -12.94 10.14 19.33
CA GLY A 184 -13.43 11.45 18.90
C GLY A 184 -14.36 12.10 19.93
N GLN A 185 -14.63 13.41 19.75
CA GLN A 185 -15.66 14.14 20.52
C GLN A 185 -16.99 13.38 20.49
N GLY A 186 -17.67 13.32 21.63
CA GLY A 186 -18.92 12.57 21.79
C GLY A 186 -18.75 11.07 22.11
N HIS A 187 -17.52 10.54 22.07
CA HIS A 187 -17.28 9.20 22.58
C HIS A 187 -17.34 9.19 24.12
N PRO A 188 -17.91 8.15 24.77
CA PRO A 188 -18.04 8.10 26.24
C PRO A 188 -16.72 8.28 27.00
N LEU A 189 -15.58 7.90 26.41
CA LEU A 189 -14.26 8.03 27.04
C LEU A 189 -13.57 9.37 26.72
N PHE A 190 -14.19 10.26 25.92
CA PHE A 190 -13.51 11.47 25.46
C PHE A 190 -13.11 12.42 26.60
N ASP A 191 -14.02 12.63 27.56
CA ASP A 191 -13.81 13.54 28.70
C ASP A 191 -13.35 12.79 29.97
N VAL A 192 -13.16 11.48 29.91
CA VAL A 192 -12.72 10.66 31.06
C VAL A 192 -11.20 10.71 31.19
N PRO A 193 -10.62 11.08 32.34
CA PRO A 193 -9.18 11.05 32.57
C PRO A 193 -8.59 9.64 32.35
N ASP A 194 -7.39 9.56 31.77
CA ASP A 194 -6.77 8.28 31.44
C ASP A 194 -6.62 7.33 32.64
N HIS A 195 -6.28 7.85 33.81
CA HIS A 195 -6.11 7.04 35.03
C HIS A 195 -7.39 6.41 35.56
N GLU A 196 -8.56 6.88 35.11
CA GLU A 196 -9.88 6.32 35.43
C GLU A 196 -10.34 5.28 34.40
N ILE A 197 -9.64 5.14 33.28
CA ILE A 197 -10.00 4.21 32.20
C ILE A 197 -9.27 2.89 32.40
N SER A 198 -10.00 1.85 32.76
CA SER A 198 -9.48 0.49 32.86
C SER A 198 -9.43 -0.20 31.48
N GLU A 199 -8.62 -1.27 31.36
CA GLU A 199 -8.57 -2.12 30.15
C GLU A 199 -9.95 -2.75 29.85
N ALA A 200 -10.71 -3.11 30.87
CA ALA A 200 -12.06 -3.63 30.72
C ALA A 200 -13.03 -2.60 30.11
N GLN A 201 -12.88 -1.32 30.47
CA GLN A 201 -13.67 -0.25 29.84
C GLN A 201 -13.25 -0.05 28.38
N LEU A 202 -11.93 -0.09 28.06
CA LEU A 202 -11.48 -0.04 26.68
C LEU A 202 -12.10 -1.18 25.85
N ALA A 203 -12.05 -2.41 26.36
CA ALA A 203 -12.59 -3.59 25.68
C ALA A 203 -14.12 -3.55 25.49
N ALA A 204 -14.85 -2.84 26.36
CA ALA A 204 -16.31 -2.72 26.26
C ALA A 204 -16.79 -1.79 25.14
N HIS A 205 -15.92 -0.90 24.63
CA HIS A 205 -16.27 0.03 23.57
C HIS A 205 -16.03 -0.56 22.17
N PRO A 206 -16.86 -0.16 21.17
CA PRO A 206 -16.64 -0.57 19.79
C PRO A 206 -15.28 -0.08 19.28
N TYR A 207 -14.54 -0.99 18.67
CA TYR A 207 -13.26 -0.71 18.02
C TYR A 207 -13.42 -0.78 16.50
N SER A 208 -13.02 0.29 15.81
CA SER A 208 -13.01 0.29 14.35
C SER A 208 -11.80 -0.46 13.82
N SER A 209 -12.07 -1.49 13.01
CA SER A 209 -11.03 -2.33 12.43
C SER A 209 -10.60 -1.87 11.04
N ARG A 210 -9.42 -2.31 10.62
CA ARG A 210 -8.92 -2.13 9.26
C ARG A 210 -9.26 -3.33 8.33
N GLY A 211 -10.29 -4.09 8.66
CA GLY A 211 -10.73 -5.26 7.91
C GLY A 211 -9.77 -6.45 8.08
N HIS A 212 -9.05 -6.83 7.04
CA HIS A 212 -8.18 -8.01 7.05
C HIS A 212 -7.00 -7.97 8.04
N LEU A 213 -6.77 -6.85 8.71
CA LEU A 213 -5.75 -6.70 9.77
C LEU A 213 -6.30 -7.01 11.17
N GLU A 214 -7.59 -7.32 11.31
CA GLU A 214 -8.25 -7.54 12.60
C GLU A 214 -7.53 -8.52 13.53
N SER A 215 -7.04 -9.64 12.99
CA SER A 215 -6.39 -10.67 13.80
C SER A 215 -5.07 -10.23 14.44
N ARG A 216 -4.43 -9.17 13.90
CA ARG A 216 -3.14 -8.67 14.38
C ARG A 216 -3.25 -7.44 15.24
N ASP A 217 -4.11 -6.50 14.86
CA ASP A 217 -4.35 -5.29 15.64
C ASP A 217 -4.96 -5.61 17.01
N VAL A 218 -5.86 -6.56 17.05
CA VAL A 218 -6.52 -7.00 18.29
C VAL A 218 -5.61 -7.88 19.16
N SER A 219 -4.73 -8.69 18.54
CA SER A 219 -3.90 -9.64 19.29
C SER A 219 -2.81 -9.01 20.15
N LEU A 220 -2.45 -7.74 19.89
CA LEU A 220 -1.36 -7.07 20.60
C LEU A 220 -1.77 -6.41 21.91
N PHE A 221 -3.06 -6.15 22.16
CA PHE A 221 -3.48 -5.43 23.37
C PHE A 221 -4.51 -6.15 24.24
N THR A 222 -5.62 -6.55 23.66
CA THR A 222 -6.63 -7.33 24.37
C THR A 222 -7.22 -8.30 23.38
N ARG A 223 -7.35 -9.53 23.77
CA ARG A 223 -8.03 -10.55 22.97
C ARG A 223 -9.50 -10.23 22.68
N GLU A 224 -10.03 -9.09 23.16
CA GLU A 224 -11.47 -8.87 23.29
C GLU A 224 -11.91 -7.40 23.16
N PHE A 225 -11.45 -6.65 22.12
CA PHE A 225 -12.20 -5.45 21.75
C PHE A 225 -13.55 -5.83 21.16
N ARG A 226 -14.59 -5.12 21.58
CA ARG A 226 -15.91 -5.25 20.95
C ARG A 226 -15.79 -4.84 19.49
N ALA A 227 -16.19 -5.71 18.56
CA ALA A 227 -16.20 -5.39 17.13
C ALA A 227 -17.09 -4.16 16.87
N GLY A 228 -16.53 -3.18 16.17
CA GLY A 228 -17.19 -1.96 15.75
C GLY A 228 -17.30 -1.87 14.22
N ASP A 229 -17.25 -0.64 13.71
CA ASP A 229 -17.32 -0.39 12.27
C ASP A 229 -15.98 -0.73 11.58
N VAL A 230 -15.98 -0.88 10.25
CA VAL A 230 -14.79 -1.22 9.44
C VAL A 230 -14.42 -0.04 8.57
N GLY A 231 -13.17 0.41 8.65
CA GLY A 231 -12.62 1.47 7.82
C GLY A 231 -11.34 1.03 7.15
N LEU A 232 -11.32 0.95 5.82
CA LEU A 232 -10.12 0.57 5.07
C LEU A 232 -9.21 1.79 4.86
N GLY A 233 -8.03 1.75 5.47
CA GLY A 233 -7.06 2.84 5.43
C GLY A 233 -7.23 3.90 6.52
N ALA A 234 -6.20 4.71 6.73
CA ALA A 234 -6.12 5.66 7.85
C ALA A 234 -7.21 6.75 7.79
N GLN A 235 -7.55 7.25 6.60
CA GLN A 235 -8.60 8.25 6.43
C GLN A 235 -9.99 7.73 6.81
N ALA A 236 -10.31 6.50 6.45
CA ALA A 236 -11.56 5.86 6.83
C ALA A 236 -11.62 5.60 8.35
N GLN A 237 -10.50 5.18 8.94
CA GLN A 237 -10.37 5.05 10.40
C GLN A 237 -10.62 6.38 11.11
N LEU A 238 -9.98 7.47 10.65
CA LEU A 238 -10.19 8.80 11.22
C LEU A 238 -11.64 9.25 11.14
N ALA A 239 -12.36 8.96 10.05
CA ALA A 239 -13.78 9.29 9.92
C ALA A 239 -14.63 8.55 10.99
N LEU A 240 -14.34 7.27 11.22
CA LEU A 240 -15.02 6.46 12.24
C LEU A 240 -14.72 6.92 13.67
N ILE A 241 -13.47 7.29 13.96
CA ILE A 241 -13.05 7.85 15.25
C ILE A 241 -13.72 9.22 15.48
N LEU A 242 -13.67 10.11 14.48
CA LEU A 242 -14.28 11.44 14.54
C LEU A 242 -15.79 11.43 14.71
N SER A 243 -16.46 10.33 14.33
CA SER A 243 -17.89 10.15 14.58
C SER A 243 -18.25 9.98 16.07
N GLY A 244 -17.26 9.77 16.94
CA GLY A 244 -17.44 9.52 18.36
C GLY A 244 -18.02 8.13 18.69
N ARG A 245 -18.14 7.23 17.72
CA ARG A 245 -18.78 5.91 17.90
C ARG A 245 -17.77 4.79 18.17
N ASN A 246 -16.53 4.95 17.72
CA ASN A 246 -15.52 3.90 17.78
C ASN A 246 -14.22 4.40 18.40
N LEU A 247 -13.52 3.50 19.06
CA LEU A 247 -12.08 3.61 19.27
C LEU A 247 -11.36 3.16 18.00
N GLY A 248 -10.13 3.64 17.76
CA GLY A 248 -9.35 3.17 16.62
C GLY A 248 -7.88 3.55 16.73
N TYR A 249 -7.01 2.70 16.16
CA TYR A 249 -5.59 2.98 16.05
C TYR A 249 -5.27 3.78 14.79
N VAL A 250 -4.53 4.87 14.98
CA VAL A 250 -4.04 5.71 13.87
C VAL A 250 -2.62 6.17 14.22
N PRO A 251 -1.72 6.35 13.22
CA PRO A 251 -0.41 6.93 13.43
C PRO A 251 -0.48 8.33 14.06
N VAL A 252 0.41 8.60 15.02
CA VAL A 252 0.45 9.88 15.75
C VAL A 252 0.64 11.07 14.80
N HIS A 253 1.52 10.94 13.79
CA HIS A 253 1.77 12.02 12.84
C HIS A 253 0.52 12.43 12.03
N ALA A 254 -0.37 11.48 11.73
CA ALA A 254 -1.61 11.73 10.98
C ALA A 254 -2.69 12.40 11.86
N THR A 255 -2.60 12.25 13.18
CA THR A 255 -3.60 12.74 14.15
C THR A 255 -3.26 14.09 14.77
N THR A 256 -2.01 14.51 14.74
CA THR A 256 -1.51 15.74 15.40
C THR A 256 -2.39 16.97 15.15
N PRO A 257 -2.82 17.30 13.90
CA PRO A 257 -3.67 18.47 13.67
C PRO A 257 -5.08 18.36 14.28
N LEU A 258 -5.60 17.15 14.41
CA LEU A 258 -6.93 16.89 14.98
C LEU A 258 -6.90 16.93 16.52
N VAL A 259 -5.83 16.42 17.11
CA VAL A 259 -5.56 16.51 18.55
C VAL A 259 -5.40 17.98 18.96
N ALA A 260 -4.61 18.76 18.22
CA ALA A 260 -4.42 20.19 18.49
C ALA A 260 -5.72 21.00 18.42
N ARG A 261 -6.70 20.55 17.64
CA ARG A 261 -8.06 21.14 17.56
C ARG A 261 -9.04 20.56 18.56
N GLY A 262 -8.63 19.65 19.43
CA GLY A 262 -9.49 18.98 20.40
C GLY A 262 -10.58 18.11 19.78
N ARG A 263 -10.43 17.66 18.50
CA ARG A 263 -11.43 16.84 17.80
C ARG A 263 -11.34 15.37 18.16
N ILE A 264 -10.15 14.91 18.46
CA ILE A 264 -9.83 13.56 18.92
C ILE A 264 -8.82 13.66 20.06
N ARG A 265 -8.73 12.62 20.86
CA ARG A 265 -7.65 12.46 21.84
C ARG A 265 -7.14 11.03 21.87
N SER A 266 -5.86 10.89 22.23
CA SER A 266 -5.29 9.58 22.59
C SER A 266 -5.90 9.07 23.90
N VAL A 267 -6.15 7.77 23.99
CA VAL A 267 -6.76 7.11 25.14
C VAL A 267 -5.76 6.12 25.72
N ARG A 268 -5.35 6.35 26.96
CA ARG A 268 -4.39 5.50 27.68
C ARG A 268 -3.10 5.23 26.88
N PRO A 269 -2.40 6.25 26.38
CA PRO A 269 -1.17 6.06 25.61
C PRO A 269 -0.08 5.32 26.40
N ASP A 270 -0.15 5.31 27.73
CA ASP A 270 0.73 4.54 28.63
C ASP A 270 0.67 3.03 28.35
N ILE A 271 -0.48 2.49 27.97
CA ILE A 271 -0.69 1.07 27.70
C ILE A 271 -1.10 0.77 26.25
N THR A 272 -1.58 1.77 25.51
CA THR A 272 -2.10 1.56 24.14
C THR A 272 -1.12 1.95 23.05
N ARG A 273 -0.05 2.69 23.36
CA ARG A 273 0.96 3.10 22.37
C ARG A 273 1.64 1.89 21.75
N ARG A 274 1.79 1.92 20.43
CA ARG A 274 2.47 0.90 19.64
C ARG A 274 3.60 1.52 18.83
N VAL A 275 4.66 0.77 18.69
CA VAL A 275 5.75 1.07 17.76
C VAL A 275 5.72 0.01 16.67
N VAL A 276 5.58 0.45 15.44
CA VAL A 276 5.40 -0.41 14.27
C VAL A 276 6.56 -0.18 13.31
N PRO A 277 7.35 -1.22 12.96
CA PRO A 277 8.48 -1.05 12.05
C PRO A 277 7.99 -0.86 10.61
N ILE A 278 8.40 0.22 9.99
CA ILE A 278 8.23 0.46 8.56
C ILE A 278 9.45 -0.07 7.83
N GLN A 279 9.21 -0.83 6.78
CA GLN A 279 10.23 -1.55 6.05
C GLN A 279 10.15 -1.27 4.55
N VAL A 280 11.29 -1.29 3.87
CA VAL A 280 11.32 -1.47 2.42
C VAL A 280 11.20 -2.95 2.10
N ILE A 281 10.37 -3.25 1.11
CA ILE A 281 9.95 -4.59 0.71
C ILE A 281 10.35 -4.77 -0.74
N SER A 282 11.04 -5.86 -1.06
CA SER A 282 11.44 -6.21 -2.43
C SER A 282 11.35 -7.72 -2.62
N ARG A 283 11.27 -8.20 -3.86
CA ARG A 283 11.39 -9.65 -4.11
C ARG A 283 12.80 -10.13 -3.77
N ASP A 284 12.88 -11.29 -3.13
CA ASP A 284 14.16 -11.91 -2.74
C ASP A 284 14.80 -12.67 -3.91
N THR A 285 14.00 -13.12 -4.86
CA THR A 285 14.41 -13.90 -6.03
C THR A 285 14.00 -13.20 -7.31
N GLY A 286 14.91 -13.17 -8.28
CA GLY A 286 14.72 -12.63 -9.62
C GLY A 286 15.81 -11.64 -10.03
N PRO A 287 15.96 -11.36 -11.32
CA PRO A 287 16.84 -10.30 -11.80
C PRO A 287 16.23 -8.97 -11.35
N HIS A 288 16.68 -8.49 -10.20
CA HIS A 288 16.43 -7.09 -9.86
C HIS A 288 17.30 -6.28 -10.80
N GLY A 289 16.69 -5.70 -11.85
CA GLY A 289 17.41 -4.80 -12.76
C GLY A 289 18.13 -3.75 -11.93
N LYS A 290 19.26 -3.27 -12.40
CA LYS A 290 20.07 -2.24 -11.73
C LYS A 290 19.22 -1.04 -11.29
N LEU A 291 18.15 -0.76 -12.06
CA LEU A 291 17.22 0.33 -11.77
C LEU A 291 16.48 0.16 -10.43
N ILE A 292 16.00 -1.07 -10.15
CA ILE A 292 15.29 -1.38 -8.90
C ILE A 292 16.28 -1.43 -7.74
N ALA A 293 17.46 -2.02 -7.96
CA ALA A 293 18.53 -2.04 -6.97
C ALA A 293 19.00 -0.62 -6.61
N LEU A 294 19.11 0.26 -7.60
CA LEU A 294 19.45 1.67 -7.41
C LEU A 294 18.38 2.39 -6.58
N LEU A 295 17.10 2.23 -6.92
CA LEU A 295 16.01 2.85 -6.16
C LEU A 295 15.99 2.34 -4.71
N ARG A 296 16.11 1.02 -4.51
CA ARG A 296 16.18 0.45 -3.17
C ARG A 296 17.36 1.02 -2.38
N SER A 297 18.53 1.15 -3.00
CA SER A 297 19.70 1.78 -2.39
C SER A 297 19.45 3.23 -2.01
N CYS A 298 18.80 4.03 -2.86
CA CYS A 298 18.42 5.41 -2.54
C CYS A 298 17.47 5.47 -1.35
N VAL A 299 16.45 4.58 -1.31
CA VAL A 299 15.51 4.51 -0.19
C VAL A 299 16.23 4.20 1.12
N VAL A 300 17.06 3.17 1.14
CA VAL A 300 17.82 2.79 2.34
C VAL A 300 18.77 3.90 2.78
N MET A 301 19.50 4.50 1.84
CA MET A 301 20.49 5.56 2.12
C MET A 301 19.81 6.80 2.71
N ALA A 302 18.71 7.26 2.13
CA ALA A 302 17.97 8.42 2.61
C ALA A 302 17.49 8.26 4.06
N HIS A 303 17.04 7.06 4.44
CA HIS A 303 16.61 6.79 5.81
C HIS A 303 17.79 6.57 6.79
N SER A 304 18.92 6.00 6.32
CA SER A 304 20.10 5.78 7.17
C SER A 304 20.77 7.10 7.58
N THR A 305 20.86 8.08 6.67
CA THR A 305 21.46 9.39 6.97
C THR A 305 20.64 10.18 7.99
N ALA A 306 19.32 10.03 8.00
CA ALA A 306 18.44 10.69 8.97
C ALA A 306 18.64 10.14 10.40
N SER A 307 18.89 8.84 10.56
CA SER A 307 19.13 8.22 11.87
C SER A 307 20.42 8.74 12.52
N MET A 308 21.43 9.09 11.75
CA MET A 308 22.69 9.65 12.28
C MET A 308 22.54 11.09 12.80
N HIS A 309 21.58 11.87 12.28
CA HIS A 309 21.32 13.24 12.71
C HIS A 309 20.36 13.32 13.91
N ALA A 310 19.51 12.33 14.11
CA ALA A 310 18.57 12.28 15.23
C ALA A 310 19.25 11.83 16.55
N GLY A 311 20.38 11.12 16.49
CA GLY A 311 21.14 10.65 17.65
C GLY A 311 22.05 11.70 18.32
N GLY A 312 22.13 12.92 17.80
CA GLY A 312 23.06 13.97 18.24
C GLY A 312 22.47 15.10 19.10
N ALA A 313 21.20 15.00 19.56
CA ALA A 313 20.66 16.02 20.46
C ALA A 313 21.22 15.81 21.89
N PRO A 314 21.93 16.78 22.49
CA PRO A 314 22.42 16.66 23.86
C PRO A 314 21.25 16.65 24.85
N ALA A 315 21.30 15.78 25.83
CA ALA A 315 20.39 15.75 26.95
C ALA A 315 20.31 17.15 27.60
N PRO A 316 19.10 17.63 28.00
CA PRO A 316 19.01 18.91 28.72
C PRO A 316 19.81 18.80 30.03
N ALA A 317 20.70 19.76 30.23
CA ALA A 317 21.48 19.89 31.45
C ALA A 317 20.54 20.01 32.64
N SER A 318 20.69 19.12 33.61
CA SER A 318 20.04 19.23 34.91
C SER A 318 20.63 20.47 35.61
N THR A 319 19.88 21.54 35.68
CA THR A 319 20.14 22.64 36.60
C THR A 319 19.71 22.22 38.00
N GLY A 320 20.66 22.22 38.91
CA GLY A 320 20.52 21.93 40.33
C GLY A 320 19.69 22.96 41.11
#